data_d69d0e75bcdff6c5e54cc14a10b41d7f
#
_entry.id   d69d0e75bcdff6c5e54cc14a10b41d7f
#
_cell.length_a   1.000
_cell.length_b   1.000
_cell.length_c   1.000
_cell.angle_alpha   90.00
_cell.angle_beta   90.00
_cell.angle_gamma   90.00
#
_symmetry.space_group_name_H-M   'P 1'
#
loop_
_entity.id
_entity.type
_entity.pdbx_description
1 polymer ?
#
loop_
_entity_poly.entity_id
_entity_poly.type
_entity_poly.pdbx_seq_one_letter_code
_entity_poly.pdbx_strand_id
1 'polypeptide(L)'
;MKRRIKHVTVLGSGIMGSGIAAHFANIGVEVLLLDIVPFELTEAEQKKGLTKEDKVVRNRIATESLAKLVKASPALLYKKEFADRISVGNFDDDLPKIKNTDWIIEVVVERLDIKKSVYEKIEQFRKPGTLVSSNTSGIPINMLVEGRSDDFKKYFAGTHFFNPVRYLPLLEIIPTNDTDAEIVKFYMEYGAKFLGKTTVLAKDTPAFIANRIGVFSMMNLLHNVKSIGLNVTE
;
A
#
# COMPACT_ATOMS: atom_id res chain seq x y z
N MET A 1 3.56 -5.61 23.32
CA MET A 1 4.26 -6.72 22.60
C MET A 1 5.41 -6.12 21.77
N LYS A 2 6.66 -6.57 21.96
CA LYS A 2 7.79 -6.08 21.14
C LYS A 2 7.82 -6.83 19.79
N ARG A 3 7.03 -6.43 18.81
CA ARG A 3 7.15 -6.92 17.44
C ARG A 3 8.34 -6.23 16.76
N ARG A 4 9.12 -7.00 16.02
CA ARG A 4 10.18 -6.48 15.15
C ARG A 4 9.78 -6.75 13.71
N ILE A 5 9.73 -5.70 12.89
CA ILE A 5 9.46 -5.80 11.46
C ILE A 5 10.80 -5.86 10.73
N LYS A 6 11.04 -6.97 10.06
CA LYS A 6 12.23 -7.21 9.22
C LYS A 6 11.85 -7.39 7.75
N HIS A 7 10.67 -7.97 7.49
CA HIS A 7 10.20 -8.30 6.16
C HIS A 7 8.79 -7.74 5.97
N VAL A 8 8.63 -6.95 4.93
CA VAL A 8 7.35 -6.37 4.53
C VAL A 8 7.01 -6.85 3.11
N THR A 9 5.78 -7.23 2.88
CA THR A 9 5.28 -7.46 1.51
C THR A 9 4.32 -6.34 1.15
N VAL A 10 4.54 -5.72 0.00
CA VAL A 10 3.65 -4.71 -0.57
C VAL A 10 2.96 -5.33 -1.80
N LEU A 11 1.64 -5.33 -1.78
CA LEU A 11 0.79 -5.90 -2.83
C LEU A 11 0.22 -4.78 -3.70
N GLY A 12 0.74 -4.67 -4.91
CA GLY A 12 0.51 -3.57 -5.85
C GLY A 12 1.73 -2.66 -5.94
N SER A 13 2.30 -2.52 -7.12
CA SER A 13 3.53 -1.75 -7.38
C SER A 13 3.27 -0.38 -8.02
N GLY A 14 2.04 0.13 -7.96
CA GLY A 14 1.70 1.47 -8.39
C GLY A 14 2.47 2.56 -7.63
N ILE A 15 2.11 3.82 -7.86
CA ILE A 15 2.78 4.99 -7.26
C ILE A 15 2.86 4.88 -5.74
N MET A 16 1.74 4.53 -5.07
CA MET A 16 1.72 4.38 -3.62
C MET A 16 2.50 3.16 -3.16
N GLY A 17 2.30 1.99 -3.80
CA GLY A 17 2.96 0.76 -3.39
C GLY A 17 4.48 0.82 -3.54
N SER A 18 4.98 1.33 -4.66
CA SER A 18 6.42 1.55 -4.84
C SER A 18 6.98 2.59 -3.86
N GLY A 19 6.21 3.66 -3.57
CA GLY A 19 6.59 4.66 -2.56
C GLY A 19 6.66 4.09 -1.15
N ILE A 20 5.71 3.24 -0.76
CA ILE A 20 5.71 2.52 0.53
C ILE A 20 6.88 1.54 0.59
N ALA A 21 7.12 0.77 -0.47
CA ALA A 21 8.26 -0.15 -0.56
C ALA A 21 9.60 0.58 -0.36
N ALA A 22 9.79 1.72 -1.06
CA ALA A 22 10.96 2.57 -0.87
C ALA A 22 11.11 3.07 0.57
N HIS A 23 10.00 3.46 1.20
CA HIS A 23 10.03 4.00 2.56
C HIS A 23 10.47 2.95 3.58
N PHE A 24 9.99 1.72 3.47
CA PHE A 24 10.47 0.60 4.28
C PHE A 24 11.92 0.22 3.98
N ALA A 25 12.34 0.20 2.71
CA ALA A 25 13.73 -0.04 2.33
C ALA A 25 14.69 1.01 2.90
N ASN A 26 14.27 2.28 2.97
CA ASN A 26 15.03 3.38 3.56
C ASN A 26 15.37 3.17 5.04
N ILE A 27 14.52 2.48 5.78
CA ILE A 27 14.74 2.18 7.21
C ILE A 27 15.36 0.80 7.45
N GLY A 28 15.84 0.13 6.41
CA GLY A 28 16.57 -1.14 6.52
C GLY A 28 15.71 -2.39 6.58
N VAL A 29 14.45 -2.31 6.15
CA VAL A 29 13.51 -3.43 6.06
C VAL A 29 13.60 -4.06 4.67
N GLU A 30 13.65 -5.40 4.62
CA GLU A 30 13.56 -6.16 3.38
C GLU A 30 12.12 -6.14 2.85
N VAL A 31 11.94 -5.83 1.58
CA VAL A 31 10.62 -5.66 0.97
C VAL A 31 10.42 -6.64 -0.18
N LEU A 32 9.30 -7.32 -0.18
CA LEU A 32 8.80 -8.07 -1.34
C LEU A 32 7.69 -7.24 -1.99
N LEU A 33 7.95 -6.73 -3.20
CA LEU A 33 7.00 -5.93 -3.99
C LEU A 33 6.36 -6.82 -5.05
N LEU A 34 5.07 -7.09 -4.92
CA LEU A 34 4.32 -7.95 -5.83
C LEU A 34 3.29 -7.15 -6.62
N ASP A 35 3.09 -7.55 -7.89
CA ASP A 35 2.01 -7.06 -8.72
C ASP A 35 1.38 -8.19 -9.53
N ILE A 36 0.38 -7.87 -10.34
CA ILE A 36 -0.24 -8.83 -11.26
C ILE A 36 0.73 -9.22 -12.37
N VAL A 37 0.54 -10.41 -12.93
CA VAL A 37 1.16 -10.79 -14.20
C VAL A 37 0.52 -9.95 -15.32
N PRO A 38 1.32 -9.37 -16.24
CA PRO A 38 0.79 -8.64 -17.38
C PRO A 38 -0.14 -9.50 -18.24
N PHE A 39 -1.24 -8.94 -18.71
CA PHE A 39 -2.19 -9.65 -19.56
C PHE A 39 -1.65 -9.92 -20.97
N GLU A 40 -0.79 -9.02 -21.48
CA GLU A 40 -0.29 -9.06 -22.87
C GLU A 40 1.22 -8.82 -22.92
N LEU A 41 1.84 -9.33 -23.98
CA LEU A 41 3.21 -9.04 -24.34
C LEU A 41 3.31 -7.66 -24.97
N THR A 42 4.37 -6.94 -24.67
CA THR A 42 4.73 -5.72 -25.42
C THR A 42 5.31 -6.11 -26.78
N GLU A 43 5.28 -5.17 -27.75
CA GLU A 43 5.93 -5.38 -29.04
C GLU A 43 7.45 -5.70 -28.92
N ALA A 44 8.11 -5.08 -27.93
CA ALA A 44 9.53 -5.34 -27.68
C ALA A 44 9.80 -6.75 -27.18
N GLU A 45 8.90 -7.31 -26.38
CA GLU A 45 8.97 -8.70 -25.90
C GLU A 45 8.69 -9.69 -27.01
N GLN A 46 7.66 -9.41 -27.85
CA GLN A 46 7.35 -10.22 -29.02
C GLN A 46 8.54 -10.28 -30.01
N LYS A 47 9.16 -9.14 -30.30
CA LYS A 47 10.36 -9.08 -31.16
C LYS A 47 11.55 -9.84 -30.60
N LYS A 48 11.64 -10.01 -29.27
CA LYS A 48 12.66 -10.82 -28.60
C LYS A 48 12.30 -12.32 -28.50
N GLY A 49 11.14 -12.72 -28.99
CA GLY A 49 10.64 -14.10 -28.91
C GLY A 49 10.24 -14.53 -27.49
N LEU A 50 9.96 -13.57 -26.60
CA LEU A 50 9.52 -13.86 -25.23
C LEU A 50 8.06 -14.33 -25.24
N THR A 51 7.71 -15.11 -24.23
CA THR A 51 6.38 -15.66 -24.00
C THR A 51 5.79 -15.17 -22.68
N LYS A 52 4.52 -15.40 -22.43
CA LYS A 52 3.87 -15.09 -21.15
C LYS A 52 4.38 -15.92 -19.98
N GLU A 53 5.10 -17.00 -20.24
CA GLU A 53 5.69 -17.87 -19.22
C GLU A 53 7.07 -17.40 -18.77
N ASP A 54 7.70 -16.51 -19.53
CA ASP A 54 9.01 -15.99 -19.18
C ASP A 54 8.94 -15.12 -17.93
N LYS A 55 9.77 -15.42 -16.94
CA LYS A 55 9.80 -14.72 -15.66
C LYS A 55 10.00 -13.20 -15.81
N VAL A 56 10.76 -12.77 -16.81
CA VAL A 56 10.98 -11.35 -17.09
C VAL A 56 9.69 -10.65 -17.52
N VAL A 57 8.84 -11.35 -18.27
CA VAL A 57 7.51 -10.86 -18.65
C VAL A 57 6.57 -10.88 -17.45
N ARG A 58 6.50 -11.99 -16.74
CA ARG A 58 5.60 -12.17 -15.60
C ARG A 58 5.84 -11.13 -14.49
N ASN A 59 7.08 -10.73 -14.27
CA ASN A 59 7.45 -9.74 -13.24
C ASN A 59 7.61 -8.32 -13.79
N ARG A 60 7.30 -8.07 -15.07
CA ARG A 60 7.54 -6.78 -15.74
C ARG A 60 6.98 -5.60 -14.96
N ILE A 61 5.70 -5.65 -14.54
CA ILE A 61 5.03 -4.53 -13.88
C ILE A 61 5.79 -4.11 -12.62
N ALA A 62 6.10 -5.04 -11.74
CA ALA A 62 6.86 -4.74 -10.52
C ALA A 62 8.30 -4.31 -10.80
N THR A 63 8.95 -4.92 -11.81
CA THR A 63 10.32 -4.57 -12.22
C THR A 63 10.41 -3.15 -12.79
N GLU A 64 9.49 -2.79 -13.66
CA GLU A 64 9.43 -1.42 -14.23
C GLU A 64 9.10 -0.38 -13.16
N SER A 65 8.23 -0.73 -12.21
CA SER A 65 7.91 0.14 -11.08
C SER A 65 9.12 0.40 -10.20
N LEU A 66 9.91 -0.63 -9.89
CA LEU A 66 11.18 -0.47 -9.15
C LEU A 66 12.17 0.38 -9.94
N ALA A 67 12.30 0.16 -11.26
CA ALA A 67 13.21 0.95 -12.10
C ALA A 67 12.81 2.44 -12.15
N LYS A 68 11.51 2.74 -12.20
CA LYS A 68 10.98 4.11 -12.12
C LYS A 68 11.24 4.74 -10.75
N LEU A 69 11.04 3.97 -9.68
CA LEU A 69 11.26 4.40 -8.31
C LEU A 69 12.71 4.84 -8.06
N VAL A 70 13.70 4.09 -8.56
CA VAL A 70 15.13 4.43 -8.43
C VAL A 70 15.49 5.76 -9.13
N LYS A 71 14.74 6.11 -10.18
CA LYS A 71 14.92 7.34 -10.98
C LYS A 71 13.96 8.47 -10.58
N ALA A 72 13.12 8.28 -9.57
CA ALA A 72 12.09 9.24 -9.19
C ALA A 72 12.67 10.61 -8.81
N SER A 73 11.97 11.66 -9.23
CA SER A 73 12.24 13.04 -8.82
C SER A 73 10.92 13.66 -8.34
N PRO A 74 10.84 14.08 -7.07
CA PRO A 74 11.87 14.01 -6.01
C PRO A 74 12.22 12.56 -5.63
N ALA A 75 13.45 12.32 -5.19
CA ALA A 75 13.97 10.99 -4.89
C ALA A 75 13.19 10.31 -3.75
N LEU A 76 12.69 9.09 -3.97
CA LEU A 76 11.96 8.32 -2.95
C LEU A 76 12.89 7.48 -2.06
N LEU A 77 14.04 7.06 -2.57
CA LEU A 77 15.11 6.41 -1.79
C LEU A 77 16.07 7.43 -1.22
N TYR A 78 16.62 7.17 -0.02
CA TYR A 78 17.68 7.99 0.57
C TYR A 78 19.01 7.77 -0.16
N LYS A 79 19.27 6.51 -0.56
CA LYS A 79 20.38 6.11 -1.42
C LYS A 79 19.86 5.10 -2.45
N LYS A 80 20.39 5.15 -3.66
CA LYS A 80 19.95 4.24 -4.75
C LYS A 80 20.19 2.78 -4.42
N GLU A 81 21.25 2.47 -3.69
CA GLU A 81 21.61 1.12 -3.25
C GLU A 81 20.57 0.50 -2.29
N PHE A 82 19.71 1.31 -1.68
CA PHE A 82 18.62 0.79 -0.85
C PHE A 82 17.54 0.09 -1.67
N ALA A 83 17.55 0.24 -2.99
CA ALA A 83 16.73 -0.56 -3.89
C ALA A 83 17.06 -2.06 -3.81
N ASP A 84 18.28 -2.44 -3.44
CA ASP A 84 18.72 -3.84 -3.29
C ASP A 84 17.93 -4.58 -2.18
N ARG A 85 17.27 -3.84 -1.29
CA ARG A 85 16.37 -4.39 -0.25
C ARG A 85 14.98 -4.68 -0.78
N ILE A 86 14.68 -4.34 -2.03
CA ILE A 86 13.36 -4.53 -2.65
C ILE A 86 13.46 -5.66 -3.68
N SER A 87 12.94 -6.81 -3.35
CA SER A 87 12.74 -7.90 -4.32
C SER A 87 11.39 -7.74 -5.00
N VAL A 88 11.33 -8.06 -6.29
CA VAL A 88 10.09 -7.97 -7.09
C VAL A 88 9.58 -9.35 -7.47
N GLY A 89 8.29 -9.47 -7.66
CA GLY A 89 7.62 -10.69 -8.10
C GLY A 89 6.19 -10.43 -8.55
N ASN A 90 5.43 -11.49 -8.68
CA ASN A 90 4.02 -11.43 -9.06
C ASN A 90 3.12 -12.25 -8.12
N PHE A 91 1.80 -12.01 -8.20
CA PHE A 91 0.84 -12.67 -7.32
C PHE A 91 0.69 -14.16 -7.60
N ASP A 92 0.92 -14.62 -8.84
CA ASP A 92 0.70 -16.00 -9.20
C ASP A 92 1.85 -16.89 -8.74
N ASP A 93 3.10 -16.44 -8.91
CA ASP A 93 4.29 -17.23 -8.63
C ASP A 93 4.85 -17.01 -7.22
N ASP A 94 4.73 -15.79 -6.69
CA ASP A 94 5.50 -15.35 -5.52
C ASP A 94 4.63 -15.12 -4.26
N LEU A 95 3.30 -15.15 -4.37
CA LEU A 95 2.41 -14.94 -3.23
C LEU A 95 2.67 -15.93 -2.07
N PRO A 96 3.02 -17.21 -2.28
CA PRO A 96 3.38 -18.11 -1.18
C PRO A 96 4.57 -17.64 -0.32
N LYS A 97 5.40 -16.71 -0.81
CA LYS A 97 6.53 -16.15 -0.05
C LYS A 97 6.09 -15.28 1.12
N ILE A 98 4.83 -14.79 1.13
CA ILE A 98 4.30 -13.96 2.24
C ILE A 98 4.29 -14.68 3.59
N LYS A 99 4.40 -16.01 3.59
CA LYS A 99 4.56 -16.79 4.83
C LYS A 99 5.75 -16.35 5.71
N ASN A 100 6.72 -15.65 5.12
CA ASN A 100 7.90 -15.16 5.83
C ASN A 100 7.82 -13.64 6.14
N THR A 101 6.67 -13.03 5.90
CA THR A 101 6.44 -11.60 6.05
C THR A 101 5.91 -11.28 7.46
N ASP A 102 6.40 -10.18 8.04
CA ASP A 102 5.93 -9.66 9.33
C ASP A 102 4.71 -8.74 9.16
N TRP A 103 4.65 -8.02 8.03
CA TRP A 103 3.58 -7.09 7.72
C TRP A 103 3.30 -7.06 6.20
N ILE A 104 2.06 -7.33 5.82
CA ILE A 104 1.54 -7.27 4.45
C ILE A 104 0.76 -5.98 4.28
N ILE A 105 1.12 -5.17 3.28
CA ILE A 105 0.46 -3.89 2.98
C ILE A 105 -0.20 -4.00 1.60
N GLU A 106 -1.51 -3.95 1.56
CA GLU A 106 -2.29 -4.00 0.34
C GLU A 106 -2.44 -2.58 -0.25
N VAL A 107 -2.10 -2.45 -1.53
CA VAL A 107 -2.08 -1.20 -2.30
C VAL A 107 -2.59 -1.43 -3.73
N VAL A 108 -3.45 -2.44 -3.92
CA VAL A 108 -4.04 -2.73 -5.23
C VAL A 108 -5.13 -1.71 -5.60
N VAL A 109 -5.67 -1.81 -6.82
CA VAL A 109 -6.71 -0.91 -7.31
C VAL A 109 -7.89 -0.76 -6.35
N GLU A 110 -8.50 0.43 -6.33
CA GLU A 110 -9.56 0.81 -5.38
C GLU A 110 -10.91 0.19 -5.76
N ARG A 111 -10.96 -1.15 -5.69
CA ARG A 111 -12.14 -1.96 -5.96
C ARG A 111 -12.31 -3.01 -4.87
N LEU A 112 -13.48 -3.01 -4.21
CA LEU A 112 -13.78 -3.87 -3.06
C LEU A 112 -13.68 -5.36 -3.41
N ASP A 113 -14.21 -5.77 -4.56
CA ASP A 113 -14.18 -7.14 -5.04
C ASP A 113 -12.76 -7.66 -5.26
N ILE A 114 -11.89 -6.84 -5.86
CA ILE A 114 -10.48 -7.17 -6.09
C ILE A 114 -9.74 -7.29 -4.75
N LYS A 115 -9.92 -6.32 -3.85
CA LYS A 115 -9.28 -6.35 -2.53
C LYS A 115 -9.71 -7.58 -1.71
N LYS A 116 -11.00 -7.93 -1.70
CA LYS A 116 -11.50 -9.15 -1.04
C LYS A 116 -10.86 -10.42 -1.63
N SER A 117 -10.76 -10.52 -2.95
CA SER A 117 -10.09 -11.65 -3.61
C SER A 117 -8.60 -11.75 -3.23
N VAL A 118 -7.90 -10.61 -3.14
CA VAL A 118 -6.49 -10.57 -2.68
C VAL A 118 -6.39 -11.05 -1.22
N TYR A 119 -7.30 -10.64 -0.33
CA TYR A 119 -7.29 -11.09 1.07
C TYR A 119 -7.58 -12.59 1.23
N GLU A 120 -8.45 -13.16 0.39
CA GLU A 120 -8.65 -14.60 0.33
C GLU A 120 -7.35 -15.36 0.02
N LYS A 121 -6.60 -14.87 -0.95
CA LYS A 121 -5.29 -15.43 -1.30
C LYS A 121 -4.25 -15.22 -0.19
N ILE A 122 -4.24 -14.05 0.45
CA ILE A 122 -3.35 -13.77 1.59
C ILE A 122 -3.60 -14.77 2.73
N GLU A 123 -4.85 -15.04 3.07
CA GLU A 123 -5.19 -15.96 4.16
C GLU A 123 -4.67 -17.38 3.95
N GLN A 124 -4.53 -17.82 2.70
CA GLN A 124 -4.02 -19.16 2.38
C GLN A 124 -2.53 -19.33 2.72
N PHE A 125 -1.77 -18.24 2.70
CA PHE A 125 -0.31 -18.32 2.80
C PHE A 125 0.28 -17.56 3.99
N ARG A 126 -0.42 -16.56 4.56
CA ARG A 126 0.09 -15.83 5.70
C ARG A 126 0.15 -16.70 6.95
N LYS A 127 1.10 -16.43 7.84
CA LYS A 127 1.10 -17.04 9.17
C LYS A 127 0.09 -16.35 10.09
N PRO A 128 -0.53 -17.09 11.03
CA PRO A 128 -1.32 -16.48 12.10
C PRO A 128 -0.52 -15.36 12.79
N GLY A 129 -1.20 -14.26 13.08
CA GLY A 129 -0.56 -13.12 13.73
C GLY A 129 0.25 -12.22 12.83
N THR A 130 0.40 -12.49 11.51
CA THR A 130 1.00 -11.55 10.56
C THR A 130 0.13 -10.30 10.45
N LEU A 131 0.74 -9.12 10.50
CA LEU A 131 0.05 -7.85 10.30
C LEU A 131 -0.42 -7.74 8.86
N VAL A 132 -1.64 -7.28 8.67
CA VAL A 132 -2.19 -6.95 7.34
C VAL A 132 -2.79 -5.55 7.38
N SER A 133 -2.51 -4.75 6.39
CA SER A 133 -3.15 -3.44 6.28
C SER A 133 -3.48 -3.07 4.84
N SER A 134 -4.46 -2.18 4.68
CA SER A 134 -4.81 -1.58 3.39
C SER A 134 -4.45 -0.11 3.35
N ASN A 135 -3.94 0.34 2.21
CA ASN A 135 -3.73 1.76 1.92
C ASN A 135 -4.93 2.38 1.18
N THR A 136 -6.11 1.80 1.28
CA THR A 136 -7.34 2.35 0.69
C THR A 136 -7.57 3.79 1.17
N SER A 137 -8.13 4.63 0.30
CA SER A 137 -8.45 6.03 0.60
C SER A 137 -9.94 6.28 0.77
N GLY A 138 -10.80 5.33 0.41
CA GLY A 138 -12.25 5.56 0.36
C GLY A 138 -13.14 4.37 0.69
N ILE A 139 -12.64 3.14 0.53
CA ILE A 139 -13.43 1.95 0.87
C ILE A 139 -13.47 1.80 2.39
N PRO A 140 -14.66 1.65 3.01
CA PRO A 140 -14.77 1.41 4.44
C PRO A 140 -13.94 0.20 4.88
N ILE A 141 -13.11 0.38 5.89
CA ILE A 141 -12.14 -0.62 6.33
C ILE A 141 -12.84 -1.88 6.86
N ASN A 142 -13.98 -1.71 7.54
CA ASN A 142 -14.78 -2.84 8.02
C ASN A 142 -15.29 -3.74 6.89
N MET A 143 -15.66 -3.17 5.73
CA MET A 143 -16.10 -3.94 4.56
C MET A 143 -14.99 -4.82 3.95
N LEU A 144 -13.73 -4.43 4.13
CA LEU A 144 -12.58 -5.17 3.61
C LEU A 144 -12.36 -6.50 4.33
N VAL A 145 -12.74 -6.59 5.60
CA VAL A 145 -12.51 -7.78 6.44
C VAL A 145 -13.73 -8.69 6.57
N GLU A 146 -14.85 -8.34 5.95
CA GLU A 146 -16.03 -9.20 5.93
C GLU A 146 -15.69 -10.59 5.37
N GLY A 147 -16.12 -11.63 6.09
CA GLY A 147 -15.86 -13.02 5.70
C GLY A 147 -14.43 -13.51 5.96
N ARG A 148 -13.55 -12.69 6.55
CA ARG A 148 -12.19 -13.10 6.94
C ARG A 148 -12.20 -13.75 8.33
N SER A 149 -11.16 -14.56 8.60
CA SER A 149 -10.98 -15.20 9.89
C SER A 149 -10.79 -14.19 11.03
N ASP A 150 -11.09 -14.60 12.26
CA ASP A 150 -10.92 -13.75 13.45
C ASP A 150 -9.45 -13.33 13.63
N ASP A 151 -8.48 -14.24 13.31
CA ASP A 151 -7.07 -13.89 13.35
C ASP A 151 -6.74 -12.82 12.28
N PHE A 152 -7.31 -12.88 11.07
CA PHE A 152 -7.10 -11.86 10.07
C PHE A 152 -7.62 -10.50 10.55
N LYS A 153 -8.87 -10.45 11.01
CA LYS A 153 -9.52 -9.24 11.51
C LYS A 153 -8.78 -8.60 12.67
N LYS A 154 -8.33 -9.43 13.62
CA LYS A 154 -7.56 -9.00 14.79
C LYS A 154 -6.28 -8.24 14.44
N TYR A 155 -5.60 -8.64 13.37
CA TYR A 155 -4.31 -8.05 12.95
C TYR A 155 -4.43 -7.11 11.75
N PHE A 156 -5.64 -6.72 11.36
CA PHE A 156 -5.92 -5.85 10.23
C PHE A 156 -6.22 -4.41 10.64
N ALA A 157 -5.75 -3.43 9.84
CA ALA A 157 -6.17 -2.02 9.91
C ALA A 157 -5.97 -1.32 8.57
N GLY A 158 -6.60 -0.18 8.39
CA GLY A 158 -6.18 0.80 7.38
C GLY A 158 -4.89 1.48 7.82
N THR A 159 -3.93 1.61 6.89
CA THR A 159 -2.71 2.41 7.07
C THR A 159 -2.57 3.33 5.87
N HIS A 160 -3.21 4.49 5.97
CA HIS A 160 -3.36 5.41 4.85
C HIS A 160 -2.18 6.37 4.79
N PHE A 161 -1.24 6.07 3.87
CA PHE A 161 -0.10 6.92 3.52
C PHE A 161 -0.51 7.95 2.48
N PHE A 162 0.24 9.05 2.41
CA PHE A 162 0.02 10.13 1.46
C PHE A 162 1.20 10.27 0.48
N ASN A 163 0.88 10.62 -0.77
CA ASN A 163 1.86 10.79 -1.84
C ASN A 163 2.50 12.19 -1.81
N PRO A 164 3.82 12.33 -1.87
CA PRO A 164 4.84 11.29 -1.91
C PRO A 164 5.13 10.70 -0.52
N VAL A 165 5.15 9.36 -0.41
CA VAL A 165 5.25 8.65 0.87
C VAL A 165 6.44 9.09 1.73
N ARG A 166 7.59 9.34 1.10
CA ARG A 166 8.80 9.80 1.80
C ARG A 166 8.62 11.16 2.47
N TYR A 167 7.91 12.07 1.82
CA TYR A 167 7.91 13.49 2.17
C TYR A 167 6.71 13.89 3.03
N LEU A 168 5.54 13.31 2.79
CA LEU A 168 4.36 13.63 3.59
C LEU A 168 4.40 12.90 4.94
N PRO A 169 4.38 13.66 6.06
CA PRO A 169 4.55 13.08 7.39
C PRO A 169 3.31 12.35 7.90
N LEU A 170 2.12 12.67 7.39
CA LEU A 170 0.87 12.10 7.90
C LEU A 170 0.73 10.61 7.56
N LEU A 171 0.30 9.83 8.56
CA LEU A 171 -0.13 8.45 8.43
C LEU A 171 -1.40 8.25 9.27
N GLU A 172 -2.52 8.02 8.61
CA GLU A 172 -3.77 7.69 9.29
C GLU A 172 -3.83 6.19 9.57
N ILE A 173 -4.18 5.84 10.81
CA ILE A 173 -4.42 4.46 11.24
C ILE A 173 -5.91 4.31 11.47
N ILE A 174 -6.54 3.41 10.72
CA ILE A 174 -7.99 3.21 10.73
C ILE A 174 -8.27 1.76 11.16
N PRO A 175 -8.57 1.50 12.44
CA PRO A 175 -8.91 0.16 12.89
C PRO A 175 -10.31 -0.24 12.40
N THR A 176 -10.54 -1.54 12.31
CA THR A 176 -11.88 -2.12 12.23
C THR A 176 -12.46 -2.28 13.65
N ASN A 177 -13.72 -2.73 13.73
CA ASN A 177 -14.34 -3.07 15.00
C ASN A 177 -13.66 -4.26 15.69
N ASP A 178 -12.98 -5.13 14.92
CA ASP A 178 -12.34 -6.37 15.40
C ASP A 178 -10.83 -6.22 15.58
N THR A 179 -10.24 -5.07 15.20
CA THR A 179 -8.80 -4.84 15.35
C THR A 179 -8.41 -4.81 16.83
N ASP A 180 -7.43 -5.64 17.22
CA ASP A 180 -6.92 -5.65 18.59
C ASP A 180 -6.28 -4.31 18.97
N ALA A 181 -6.62 -3.78 20.15
CA ALA A 181 -6.13 -2.50 20.63
C ALA A 181 -4.59 -2.42 20.73
N GLU A 182 -3.91 -3.54 21.07
CA GLU A 182 -2.45 -3.58 21.08
C GLU A 182 -1.86 -3.53 19.67
N ILE A 183 -2.61 -3.99 18.64
CA ILE A 183 -2.20 -3.87 17.23
C ILE A 183 -2.38 -2.44 16.75
N VAL A 184 -3.46 -1.77 17.12
CA VAL A 184 -3.65 -0.34 16.85
C VAL A 184 -2.50 0.47 17.44
N LYS A 185 -2.19 0.24 18.72
CA LYS A 185 -1.06 0.87 19.42
C LYS A 185 0.26 0.59 18.71
N PHE A 186 0.47 -0.66 18.26
CA PHE A 186 1.66 -1.01 17.50
C PHE A 186 1.79 -0.21 16.20
N TYR A 187 0.72 -0.11 15.40
CA TYR A 187 0.76 0.68 14.15
C TYR A 187 1.08 2.16 14.42
N MET A 188 0.43 2.74 15.45
CA MET A 188 0.68 4.13 15.87
C MET A 188 2.15 4.33 16.28
N GLU A 189 2.67 3.49 17.17
CA GLU A 189 4.05 3.59 17.66
C GLU A 189 5.08 3.30 16.57
N TYR A 190 4.85 2.28 15.74
CA TYR A 190 5.78 1.92 14.66
C TYR A 190 5.84 3.02 13.60
N GLY A 191 4.68 3.56 13.21
CA GLY A 191 4.58 4.69 12.29
C GLY A 191 5.37 5.90 12.79
N ALA A 192 5.22 6.26 14.05
CA ALA A 192 5.90 7.40 14.64
C ALA A 192 7.42 7.16 14.83
N LYS A 193 7.81 6.02 15.42
CA LYS A 193 9.19 5.78 15.85
C LYS A 193 10.12 5.33 14.73
N PHE A 194 9.61 4.50 13.80
CA PHE A 194 10.44 3.87 12.77
C PHE A 194 10.19 4.47 11.37
N LEU A 195 8.92 4.76 11.03
CA LEU A 195 8.60 5.37 9.74
C LEU A 195 8.73 6.90 9.74
N GLY A 196 8.97 7.52 10.91
CA GLY A 196 9.09 8.97 11.01
C GLY A 196 7.80 9.72 10.63
N LYS A 197 6.64 9.08 10.86
CA LYS A 197 5.33 9.64 10.52
C LYS A 197 4.66 10.28 11.74
N THR A 198 3.85 11.29 11.48
CA THR A 198 2.84 11.75 12.43
C THR A 198 1.62 10.86 12.28
N THR A 199 1.46 9.94 13.20
CA THR A 199 0.35 8.98 13.18
C THR A 199 -0.89 9.57 13.82
N VAL A 200 -2.04 9.39 13.17
CA VAL A 200 -3.35 9.85 13.67
C VAL A 200 -4.31 8.67 13.64
N LEU A 201 -5.00 8.46 14.76
CA LEU A 201 -6.07 7.47 14.83
C LEU A 201 -7.33 8.05 14.18
N ALA A 202 -7.78 7.44 13.09
CA ALA A 202 -8.95 7.86 12.35
C ALA A 202 -10.09 6.84 12.51
N LYS A 203 -11.33 7.35 12.46
CA LYS A 203 -12.52 6.50 12.40
C LYS A 203 -12.71 5.99 10.96
N ASP A 204 -13.33 4.82 10.84
CA ASP A 204 -13.76 4.26 9.54
C ASP A 204 -14.99 5.03 9.02
N THR A 205 -14.72 6.24 8.54
CA THR A 205 -15.71 7.14 7.95
C THR A 205 -15.27 7.55 6.55
N PRO A 206 -16.18 7.91 5.63
CA PRO A 206 -15.82 8.29 4.26
C PRO A 206 -14.69 9.33 4.21
N ALA A 207 -13.64 9.03 3.41
CA ALA A 207 -12.45 9.86 3.22
C ALA A 207 -11.62 10.13 4.50
N PHE A 208 -11.83 9.40 5.58
CA PHE A 208 -11.14 9.47 6.87
C PHE A 208 -11.03 10.90 7.42
N ILE A 209 -9.83 11.43 7.65
CA ILE A 209 -9.64 12.79 8.19
C ILE A 209 -9.13 13.74 7.10
N ALA A 210 -7.94 13.49 6.55
CA ALA A 210 -7.27 14.46 5.68
C ALA A 210 -8.00 14.66 4.34
N ASN A 211 -8.39 13.57 3.68
CA ASN A 211 -9.15 13.66 2.44
C ASN A 211 -10.52 14.32 2.66
N ARG A 212 -11.17 14.05 3.80
CA ARG A 212 -12.45 14.67 4.15
C ARG A 212 -12.32 16.17 4.31
N ILE A 213 -11.27 16.65 5.01
CA ILE A 213 -10.99 18.09 5.16
C ILE A 213 -10.67 18.70 3.81
N GLY A 214 -9.81 18.02 3.00
CA GLY A 214 -9.43 18.51 1.67
C GLY A 214 -10.62 18.66 0.73
N VAL A 215 -11.48 17.64 0.65
CA VAL A 215 -12.69 17.65 -0.18
C VAL A 215 -13.65 18.76 0.29
N PHE A 216 -13.87 18.87 1.62
CA PHE A 216 -14.70 19.93 2.18
C PHE A 216 -14.19 21.31 1.80
N SER A 217 -12.88 21.57 1.94
CA SER A 217 -12.25 22.84 1.62
C SER A 217 -12.38 23.17 0.13
N MET A 218 -12.16 22.18 -0.75
CA MET A 218 -12.31 22.34 -2.19
C MET A 218 -13.76 22.65 -2.59
N MET A 219 -14.72 21.92 -2.03
CA MET A 219 -16.15 22.16 -2.31
C MET A 219 -16.61 23.52 -1.81
N ASN A 220 -16.12 23.94 -0.64
CA ASN A 220 -16.42 25.29 -0.09
C ASN A 220 -15.83 26.38 -0.97
N LEU A 221 -14.61 26.21 -1.49
CA LEU A 221 -14.00 27.14 -2.44
C LEU A 221 -14.85 27.26 -3.71
N LEU A 222 -15.24 26.15 -4.33
CA LEU A 222 -16.08 26.13 -5.53
C LEU A 222 -17.45 26.78 -5.31
N HIS A 223 -18.04 26.56 -4.13
CA HIS A 223 -19.29 27.20 -3.76
C HIS A 223 -19.13 28.72 -3.67
N ASN A 224 -18.08 29.22 -3.03
CA ASN A 224 -17.79 30.65 -2.91
C ASN A 224 -17.51 31.28 -4.27
N VAL A 225 -16.69 30.67 -5.13
CA VAL A 225 -16.43 31.12 -6.50
C VAL A 225 -17.74 31.34 -7.24
N LYS A 226 -18.64 30.35 -7.20
CA LYS A 226 -19.97 30.44 -7.82
C LYS A 226 -20.83 31.57 -7.22
N SER A 227 -20.81 31.73 -5.89
CA SER A 227 -21.63 32.72 -5.19
C SER A 227 -21.27 34.18 -5.52
N ILE A 228 -20.00 34.45 -5.85
CA ILE A 228 -19.51 35.78 -6.26
C ILE A 228 -19.54 36.00 -7.77
N GLY A 229 -20.13 35.07 -8.54
CA GLY A 229 -20.34 35.17 -9.97
C GLY A 229 -19.14 34.89 -10.85
N LEU A 230 -18.05 34.37 -10.29
CA LEU A 230 -16.88 33.90 -11.05
C LEU A 230 -17.09 32.49 -11.60
N ASN A 231 -16.39 32.14 -12.65
CA ASN A 231 -16.28 30.77 -13.13
C ASN A 231 -14.90 30.17 -12.79
N VAL A 232 -14.72 28.86 -13.02
CA VAL A 232 -13.51 28.13 -12.61
C VAL A 232 -12.26 28.55 -13.43
N THR A 233 -12.43 29.30 -14.51
CA THR A 233 -11.34 29.79 -15.38
C THR A 233 -10.95 31.24 -15.09
N GLU A 234 -11.69 31.92 -14.27
CA GLU A 234 -11.42 33.28 -13.78
C GLU A 234 -10.81 33.23 -12.36
#